data_805b4dd4755123e55e4286d8f1c5b311
#
_entry.id   805b4dd4755123e55e4286d8f1c5b311
#
_cell.length_a   1.000
_cell.length_b   1.000
_cell.length_c   1.000
_cell.angle_alpha   90.00
_cell.angle_beta   90.00
_cell.angle_gamma   90.00
#
_symmetry.space_group_name_H-M   'P 1'
#
loop_
_entity.id
_entity.type
_entity.pdbx_description
1 polymer ?
#
loop_
_entity_poly.entity_id
_entity_poly.type
_entity_poly.pdbx_seq_one_letter_code
_entity_poly.pdbx_strand_id
1 'polypeptide(L)'
;MIYLITYNINISARDYFPLYNAIKQIGYSYKHPQESTWFIATNGNTNIGWIYNQLMRFLYPGDNIFIAELKPDNYVEGWLTRDFWDWYKDNIR
;
A
#
# COMPACT_ATOMS: atom_id res chain seq x y z
N MET A 1 9.91 -3.05 6.98
CA MET A 1 8.71 -2.26 7.30
C MET A 1 7.63 -2.52 6.28
N ILE A 2 6.39 -2.58 6.74
CA ILE A 2 5.25 -2.73 5.85
C ILE A 2 4.36 -1.50 5.96
N TYR A 3 3.93 -0.97 4.83
CA TYR A 3 2.95 0.11 4.76
C TYR A 3 1.67 -0.41 4.12
N LEU A 4 0.55 -0.08 4.75
CA LEU A 4 -0.78 -0.29 4.19
C LEU A 4 -1.15 0.95 3.39
N ILE A 5 -1.60 0.75 2.17
CA ILE A 5 -2.09 1.83 1.31
C ILE A 5 -3.48 1.45 0.85
N THR A 6 -4.45 2.29 1.17
CA THR A 6 -5.82 2.07 0.74
C THR A 6 -6.39 3.39 0.19
N TYR A 7 -7.27 3.29 -0.81
CA TYR A 7 -7.77 4.48 -1.48
C TYR A 7 -9.19 4.25 -2.01
N ASN A 8 -9.84 5.35 -2.28
CA ASN A 8 -11.12 5.37 -2.99
C ASN A 8 -10.98 6.35 -4.15
N ILE A 9 -11.07 5.84 -5.38
CA ILE A 9 -10.91 6.62 -6.60
C ILE A 9 -12.29 7.01 -7.11
N ASN A 10 -12.51 8.31 -7.27
CA ASN A 10 -13.82 8.85 -7.54
C ASN A 10 -14.26 8.72 -9.00
N ILE A 11 -13.32 8.55 -9.94
CA ILE A 11 -13.65 8.50 -11.38
C ILE A 11 -13.42 7.08 -11.90
N SER A 12 -14.52 6.41 -12.27
CA SER A 12 -14.48 4.98 -12.63
C SER A 12 -13.86 4.69 -14.01
N ALA A 13 -13.86 5.63 -14.94
CA ALA A 13 -13.35 5.42 -16.30
C ALA A 13 -11.85 5.78 -16.43
N ARG A 14 -11.20 6.04 -15.33
CA ARG A 14 -9.83 6.49 -15.26
C ARG A 14 -8.86 5.33 -15.45
N ASP A 15 -7.72 5.60 -16.08
CA ASP A 15 -6.63 4.65 -16.16
C ASP A 15 -5.89 4.60 -14.81
N TYR A 16 -5.89 3.43 -14.18
CA TYR A 16 -5.24 3.20 -12.88
C TYR A 16 -3.77 2.83 -12.98
N PHE A 17 -3.27 2.55 -14.18
CA PHE A 17 -1.89 2.09 -14.36
C PHE A 17 -0.84 3.02 -13.76
N PRO A 18 -0.92 4.34 -13.96
CA PRO A 18 0.08 5.23 -13.37
C PRO A 18 0.15 5.12 -11.85
N LEU A 19 -1.01 5.07 -11.18
CA LEU A 19 -1.07 4.91 -9.73
C LEU A 19 -0.53 3.54 -9.30
N TYR A 20 -0.95 2.47 -9.97
CA TYR A 20 -0.50 1.12 -9.66
C TYR A 20 1.01 0.98 -9.80
N ASN A 21 1.58 1.51 -10.88
CA ASN A 21 3.02 1.47 -11.09
C ASN A 21 3.77 2.26 -10.02
N ALA A 22 3.25 3.41 -9.63
CA ALA A 22 3.85 4.20 -8.56
C ALA A 22 3.85 3.44 -7.23
N ILE A 23 2.75 2.78 -6.90
CA ILE A 23 2.65 1.97 -5.68
C ILE A 23 3.68 0.83 -5.71
N LYS A 24 3.75 0.10 -6.81
CA LYS A 24 4.68 -1.03 -6.94
C LYS A 24 6.14 -0.64 -6.79
N GLN A 25 6.49 0.59 -7.07
CA GLN A 25 7.87 1.08 -7.02
C GLN A 25 8.28 1.64 -5.66
N ILE A 26 7.37 1.70 -4.69
CA ILE A 26 7.67 2.26 -3.38
C ILE A 26 8.62 1.39 -2.58
N GLY A 27 8.44 0.08 -2.63
CA GLY A 27 9.25 -0.86 -1.88
C GLY A 27 9.82 -1.97 -2.73
N TYR A 28 10.39 -2.97 -2.06
CA TYR A 28 11.03 -4.09 -2.76
C TYR A 28 10.10 -5.28 -2.99
N SER A 29 8.93 -5.27 -2.34
CA SER A 29 7.94 -6.33 -2.48
C SER A 29 6.56 -5.79 -2.10
N TYR A 30 5.51 -6.39 -2.64
CA TYR A 30 4.16 -5.94 -2.35
C TYR A 30 3.16 -7.09 -2.43
N LYS A 31 1.99 -6.85 -1.82
CA LYS A 31 0.79 -7.67 -2.00
C LYS A 31 -0.40 -6.75 -2.29
N HIS A 32 -1.26 -7.20 -3.18
CA HIS A 32 -2.46 -6.47 -3.58
C HIS A 32 -3.68 -7.37 -3.33
N PRO A 33 -4.03 -7.62 -2.05
CA PRO A 33 -5.03 -8.65 -1.72
C PRO A 33 -6.46 -8.22 -1.99
N GLN A 34 -6.70 -6.92 -2.10
CA GLN A 34 -8.02 -6.35 -2.37
C GLN A 34 -7.85 -5.22 -3.37
N GLU A 35 -8.90 -4.94 -4.13
CA GLU A 35 -8.85 -4.03 -5.27
C GLU A 35 -8.23 -2.67 -4.95
N SER A 36 -8.59 -2.07 -3.82
CA SER A 36 -8.09 -0.75 -3.42
C SER A 36 -7.13 -0.80 -2.24
N THR A 37 -6.59 -1.95 -1.91
CA THR A 37 -5.73 -2.11 -0.73
C THR A 37 -4.45 -2.82 -1.10
N TRP A 38 -3.33 -2.18 -0.75
CA TRP A 38 -1.98 -2.68 -1.01
C TRP A 38 -1.19 -2.74 0.29
N PHE A 39 -0.29 -3.71 0.35
CA PHE A 39 0.70 -3.80 1.42
C PHE A 39 2.07 -3.78 0.76
N ILE A 40 2.93 -2.85 1.19
CA ILE A 40 4.24 -2.62 0.58
C ILE A 40 5.33 -2.87 1.63
N ALA A 41 6.25 -3.77 1.30
CA ALA A 41 7.42 -4.00 2.14
C ALA A 41 8.55 -3.07 1.70
N THR A 42 9.10 -2.32 2.64
CA THR A 42 10.19 -1.37 2.39
C THR A 42 11.35 -1.63 3.33
N ASN A 43 12.52 -1.11 2.96
CA ASN A 43 13.65 -1.07 3.88
C ASN A 43 13.54 0.15 4.81
N GLY A 44 14.46 0.29 5.76
CA GLY A 44 14.38 1.29 6.82
C GLY A 44 14.54 2.76 6.40
N ASN A 45 14.82 3.04 5.12
CA ASN A 45 15.05 4.41 4.65
C ASN A 45 13.79 5.09 4.15
N THR A 46 12.68 4.36 4.07
CA THR A 46 11.40 4.88 3.58
C THR A 46 10.58 5.43 4.75
N ASN A 47 9.89 6.55 4.54
CA ASN A 47 8.98 7.09 5.53
C ASN A 47 7.62 7.40 4.88
N ILE A 48 6.61 7.53 5.74
CA ILE A 48 5.22 7.68 5.30
C ILE A 48 4.99 8.98 4.52
N GLY A 49 5.66 10.06 4.91
CA GLY A 49 5.52 11.35 4.21
C GLY A 49 6.04 11.28 2.78
N TRP A 50 7.15 10.60 2.58
CA TRP A 50 7.70 10.41 1.24
C TRP A 50 6.74 9.58 0.38
N ILE A 51 6.18 8.51 0.94
CA ILE A 51 5.21 7.68 0.22
C ILE A 51 4.01 8.52 -0.20
N TYR A 52 3.44 9.29 0.72
CA TYR A 52 2.32 10.15 0.42
C TYR A 52 2.64 11.11 -0.73
N ASN A 53 3.81 11.76 -0.68
CA ASN A 53 4.22 12.69 -1.72
C ASN A 53 4.38 12.03 -3.09
N GLN A 54 4.84 10.78 -3.12
CA GLN A 54 4.95 10.05 -4.37
C GLN A 54 3.59 9.71 -4.97
N LEU A 55 2.60 9.38 -4.15
CA LEU A 55 1.31 8.91 -4.62
C LEU A 55 0.32 10.03 -4.91
N MET A 56 0.39 11.14 -4.19
CA MET A 56 -0.57 12.23 -4.38
C MET A 56 -0.54 12.84 -5.78
N ARG A 57 0.56 12.66 -6.51
CA ARG A 57 0.67 13.13 -7.90
C ARG A 57 -0.36 12.48 -8.83
N PHE A 58 -0.84 11.30 -8.45
CA PHE A 58 -1.73 10.49 -9.27
C PHE A 58 -3.18 10.59 -8.80
N LEU A 59 -3.45 11.41 -7.79
CA LEU A 59 -4.78 11.59 -7.24
C LEU A 59 -5.45 12.82 -7.86
N TYR A 60 -6.76 12.72 -8.05
CA TYR A 60 -7.58 13.80 -8.58
C TYR A 60 -8.50 14.32 -7.49
N PRO A 61 -9.04 15.54 -7.64
CA PRO A 61 -10.01 16.05 -6.67
C PRO A 61 -11.16 15.05 -6.48
N GLY A 62 -11.50 14.78 -5.22
CA GLY A 62 -12.52 13.80 -4.86
C GLY A 62 -11.99 12.41 -4.59
N ASP A 63 -10.72 12.13 -4.89
CA ASP A 63 -10.07 10.88 -4.49
C ASP A 63 -9.68 10.93 -3.02
N ASN A 64 -9.61 9.75 -2.40
CA ASN A 64 -9.17 9.61 -1.03
C ASN A 64 -8.05 8.58 -0.94
N ILE A 65 -7.10 8.80 -0.05
CA ILE A 65 -6.02 7.84 0.21
C ILE A 65 -5.71 7.81 1.71
N PHE A 66 -5.40 6.64 2.20
CA PHE A 66 -4.98 6.44 3.58
C PHE A 66 -3.74 5.55 3.59
N ILE A 67 -2.71 5.95 4.32
CA ILE A 67 -1.45 5.22 4.41
C ILE A 67 -1.14 5.02 5.88
N ALA A 68 -0.78 3.80 6.27
CA ALA A 68 -0.41 3.49 7.64
C ALA A 68 0.85 2.63 7.65
N GLU A 69 1.75 2.93 8.56
CA GLU A 69 2.90 2.07 8.83
C GLU A 69 2.48 0.96 9.78
N LEU A 70 2.79 -0.29 9.42
CA LEU A 70 2.51 -1.45 10.26
C LEU A 70 3.81 -1.91 10.91
N LYS A 71 3.77 -2.10 12.22
CA LYS A 71 4.91 -2.52 13.02
C LYS A 71 4.74 -3.97 13.48
N PRO A 72 5.84 -4.67 13.83
CA PRO A 72 5.74 -6.08 14.24
C PRO A 72 4.80 -6.35 15.41
N ASP A 73 4.62 -5.37 16.30
CA ASP A 73 3.79 -5.50 17.49
C ASP A 73 2.34 -5.03 17.29
N ASN A 74 1.99 -4.61 16.06
CA ASN A 74 0.60 -4.23 15.77
C ASN A 74 -0.28 -5.48 15.74
N TYR A 75 -1.48 -5.34 16.28
CA TYR A 75 -2.50 -6.38 16.17
C TYR A 75 -3.18 -6.25 14.83
N VAL A 76 -3.14 -7.33 14.05
CA VAL A 76 -3.79 -7.39 12.75
C VAL A 76 -4.62 -8.66 12.66
N GLU A 77 -5.79 -8.54 12.06
CA GLU A 77 -6.72 -9.63 11.83
C GLU A 77 -7.31 -9.50 10.44
N GLY A 78 -7.64 -10.60 9.84
CA GLY A 78 -8.29 -10.57 8.54
C GLY A 78 -8.41 -11.96 7.95
N TRP A 79 -9.25 -12.07 6.94
CA TRP A 79 -9.44 -13.31 6.19
C TRP A 79 -8.88 -13.10 4.79
N LEU A 80 -7.58 -13.32 4.68
CA LEU A 80 -6.85 -13.20 3.43
C LEU A 80 -6.19 -14.54 3.10
N THR A 81 -5.58 -14.64 1.94
CA THR A 81 -4.97 -15.91 1.51
C THR A 81 -3.80 -16.27 2.40
N ARG A 82 -3.49 -17.56 2.45
CA ARG A 82 -2.32 -18.04 3.16
C ARG A 82 -1.03 -17.42 2.60
N ASP A 83 -0.97 -17.25 1.28
CA ASP A 83 0.15 -16.62 0.61
C ASP A 83 0.41 -15.21 1.15
N PHE A 84 -0.66 -14.44 1.37
CA PHE A 84 -0.54 -13.11 1.96
C PHE A 84 0.06 -13.20 3.37
N TRP A 85 -0.46 -14.09 4.21
CA TRP A 85 -0.01 -14.17 5.60
C TRP A 85 1.44 -14.65 5.71
N ASP A 86 1.87 -15.56 4.85
CA ASP A 86 3.26 -16.00 4.80
C ASP A 86 4.17 -14.83 4.42
N TRP A 87 3.79 -14.07 3.39
CA TRP A 87 4.51 -12.87 2.98
C TRP A 87 4.55 -11.83 4.10
N TYR A 88 3.43 -11.61 4.80
CA TYR A 88 3.34 -10.65 5.89
C TYR A 88 4.33 -10.99 7.00
N LYS A 89 4.34 -12.24 7.44
CA LYS A 89 5.27 -12.70 8.49
C LYS A 89 6.74 -12.51 8.08
N ASP A 90 7.04 -12.77 6.82
CA ASP A 90 8.42 -12.69 6.33
C ASP A 90 8.92 -11.25 6.23
N ASN A 91 8.02 -10.28 6.09
CA ASN A 91 8.38 -8.90 5.78
C ASN A 91 8.08 -7.88 6.88
N ILE A 92 7.33 -8.25 7.89
CA ILE A 92 7.00 -7.33 8.99
C ILE A 92 8.21 -7.20 9.93
N ARG A 93 8.82 -6.02 9.95
CA ARG A 93 10.03 -5.77 10.73
C ARG A 93 10.08 -4.34 11.21
#